data_b5418870fa338f906029c64b187580a5
#
_entry.id   b5418870fa338f906029c64b187580a5
#
_cell.length_a   1.000
_cell.length_b   1.000
_cell.length_c   1.000
_cell.angle_alpha   90.00
_cell.angle_beta   90.00
_cell.angle_gamma   90.00
#
_symmetry.space_group_name_H-M   'P 1'
#
loop_
_entity.id
_entity.type
_entity.pdbx_description
1 polymer ?
#
loop_
_entity_poly.entity_id
_entity_poly.type
_entity_poly.pdbx_seq_one_letter_code
_entity_poly.pdbx_strand_id
1 'polypeptide(L)'
;LFGARALGGLMAGNISAAFAYVADITTQENRAKGMGLIGAAFGLGFVIGPVIGGILAGPDPINADYKSPSLAAAGLSILALILALLFLKESLPSEARNRLQSKSNKSYLNQMRLSLSFPHLGFLISISFLTTVVFSGLEVSFPLWTHRQFGWGPEQNAYLFAFVGVLGALVQGGLVGLLSKRYGEIGLIIQGACTLCLGVILIPFAETITFLVIAMTIAGYGFSIISPAINSSISLKVDAGSQGMVMGVTRSAMTLARVVGPVIAGVMFAAFGKDWPFYAGATIMALVFLLVSLRKPLLISARKPPPPLDQI
;
A
#
# COMPACT_ATOMS: atom_id res chain seq x y z
N LEU A 1 2.86 24.92 3.45
CA LEU A 1 2.67 23.48 3.59
C LEU A 1 2.10 22.84 2.32
N PHE A 2 0.95 23.34 1.79
CA PHE A 2 0.30 22.77 0.60
C PHE A 2 1.19 22.81 -0.66
N GLY A 3 1.90 23.92 -0.91
CA GLY A 3 2.83 24.02 -2.05
C GLY A 3 3.98 22.99 -1.96
N ALA A 4 4.58 22.82 -0.78
CA ALA A 4 5.63 21.83 -0.57
C ALA A 4 5.11 20.39 -0.77
N ARG A 5 3.88 20.09 -0.32
CA ARG A 5 3.23 18.78 -0.55
C ARG A 5 2.90 18.53 -2.02
N ALA A 6 2.44 19.56 -2.75
CA ALA A 6 2.18 19.46 -4.18
C ALA A 6 3.47 19.19 -4.97
N LEU A 7 4.56 19.92 -4.67
CA LEU A 7 5.87 19.67 -5.27
C LEU A 7 6.39 18.26 -4.94
N GLY A 8 6.29 17.83 -3.68
CA GLY A 8 6.66 16.48 -3.27
C GLY A 8 5.87 15.40 -4.01
N GLY A 9 4.57 15.61 -4.23
CA GLY A 9 3.72 14.73 -5.02
C GLY A 9 4.12 14.63 -6.49
N LEU A 10 4.46 15.74 -7.12
CA LEU A 10 4.97 15.78 -8.50
C LEU A 10 6.31 15.02 -8.63
N MET A 11 7.17 15.09 -7.61
CA MET A 11 8.47 14.40 -7.60
C MET A 11 8.38 12.93 -7.17
N ALA A 12 7.23 12.45 -6.69
CA ALA A 12 7.05 11.06 -6.21
C ALA A 12 7.08 9.98 -7.32
N GLY A 13 7.26 10.36 -8.59
CA GLY A 13 7.42 9.43 -9.72
C GLY A 13 8.70 8.58 -9.69
N ASN A 14 9.64 8.85 -8.76
CA ASN A 14 10.91 8.15 -8.60
C ASN A 14 10.76 6.64 -8.31
N ILE A 15 9.66 6.22 -7.68
CA ILE A 15 9.39 4.81 -7.35
C ILE A 15 9.24 3.98 -8.63
N SER A 16 8.48 4.46 -9.61
CA SER A 16 8.32 3.78 -10.90
C SER A 16 9.64 3.72 -11.67
N ALA A 17 10.45 4.76 -11.59
CA ALA A 17 11.79 4.78 -12.17
C ALA A 17 12.71 3.73 -11.51
N ALA A 18 12.66 3.58 -10.18
CA ALA A 18 13.43 2.55 -9.48
C ALA A 18 13.04 1.12 -9.92
N PHE A 19 11.74 0.84 -10.07
CA PHE A 19 11.28 -0.45 -10.60
C PHE A 19 11.73 -0.68 -12.06
N ALA A 20 11.67 0.34 -12.92
CA ALA A 20 12.14 0.26 -14.28
C ALA A 20 13.65 0.01 -14.34
N TYR A 21 14.43 0.76 -13.56
CA TYR A 21 15.88 0.59 -13.47
C TYR A 21 16.25 -0.85 -13.07
N VAL A 22 15.63 -1.41 -12.02
CA VAL A 22 15.89 -2.80 -11.61
C VAL A 22 15.49 -3.79 -12.69
N ALA A 23 14.39 -3.54 -13.42
CA ALA A 23 14.00 -4.38 -14.55
C ALA A 23 15.04 -4.37 -15.68
N ASP A 24 15.68 -3.21 -15.93
CA ASP A 24 16.69 -3.06 -16.98
C ASP A 24 18.01 -3.75 -16.63
N ILE A 25 18.46 -3.66 -15.38
CA ILE A 25 19.76 -4.20 -14.94
C ILE A 25 19.69 -5.67 -14.50
N THR A 26 18.51 -6.29 -14.44
CA THR A 26 18.35 -7.69 -14.01
C THR A 26 17.98 -8.61 -15.17
N THR A 27 18.55 -9.82 -15.19
CA THR A 27 18.09 -10.91 -16.07
C THR A 27 16.69 -11.37 -15.67
N GLN A 28 15.98 -12.08 -16.56
CA GLN A 28 14.64 -12.62 -16.25
C GLN A 28 14.66 -13.52 -15.00
N GLU A 29 15.72 -14.29 -14.80
CA GLU A 29 15.90 -15.18 -13.64
C GLU A 29 16.07 -14.41 -12.32
N ASN A 30 16.79 -13.28 -12.33
CA ASN A 30 17.10 -12.47 -11.16
C ASN A 30 16.11 -11.33 -10.92
N ARG A 31 15.19 -11.09 -11.86
CA ARG A 31 14.26 -9.97 -11.80
C ARG A 31 13.37 -10.01 -10.54
N ALA A 32 12.85 -11.20 -10.19
CA ALA A 32 12.04 -11.38 -8.99
C ALA A 32 12.81 -11.00 -7.70
N LYS A 33 14.09 -11.38 -7.63
CA LYS A 33 14.97 -11.03 -6.51
C LYS A 33 15.21 -9.51 -6.43
N GLY A 34 15.48 -8.87 -7.57
CA GLY A 34 15.65 -7.42 -7.65
C GLY A 34 14.41 -6.64 -7.23
N MET A 35 13.23 -7.04 -7.72
CA MET A 35 11.95 -6.45 -7.30
C MET A 35 11.67 -6.69 -5.82
N GLY A 36 12.05 -7.85 -5.28
CA GLY A 36 11.95 -8.17 -3.86
C GLY A 36 12.79 -7.25 -2.97
N LEU A 37 13.99 -6.85 -3.42
CA LEU A 37 14.83 -5.88 -2.70
C LEU A 37 14.18 -4.51 -2.59
N ILE A 38 13.51 -4.03 -3.65
CA ILE A 38 12.73 -2.78 -3.58
C ILE A 38 11.60 -2.92 -2.54
N GLY A 39 10.89 -4.05 -2.54
CA GLY A 39 9.85 -4.33 -1.54
C GLY A 39 10.39 -4.35 -0.11
N ALA A 40 11.55 -4.98 0.10
CA ALA A 40 12.23 -5.01 1.40
C ALA A 40 12.66 -3.61 1.85
N ALA A 41 13.20 -2.77 0.95
CA ALA A 41 13.54 -1.39 1.25
C ALA A 41 12.31 -0.57 1.66
N PHE A 42 11.17 -0.76 0.98
CA PHE A 42 9.90 -0.16 1.38
C PHE A 42 9.46 -0.61 2.78
N GLY A 43 9.54 -1.92 3.06
CA GLY A 43 9.19 -2.47 4.38
C GLY A 43 10.06 -1.90 5.50
N LEU A 44 11.38 -1.83 5.27
CA LEU A 44 12.31 -1.21 6.21
C LEU A 44 12.01 0.28 6.43
N GLY A 45 11.76 1.02 5.35
CA GLY A 45 11.39 2.44 5.44
C GLY A 45 10.10 2.66 6.21
N PHE A 46 9.13 1.76 6.08
CA PHE A 46 7.86 1.84 6.80
C PHE A 46 8.00 1.53 8.31
N VAL A 47 9.00 0.74 8.69
CA VAL A 47 9.32 0.48 10.11
C VAL A 47 10.18 1.61 10.69
N ILE A 48 11.28 1.94 10.02
CA ILE A 48 12.29 2.88 10.52
C ILE A 48 11.79 4.33 10.45
N GLY A 49 11.02 4.68 9.42
CA GLY A 49 10.51 6.04 9.21
C GLY A 49 9.71 6.59 10.40
N PRO A 50 8.62 5.92 10.82
CA PRO A 50 7.86 6.33 12.01
C PRO A 50 8.71 6.39 13.28
N VAL A 51 9.65 5.45 13.48
CA VAL A 51 10.54 5.44 14.65
C VAL A 51 11.41 6.70 14.69
N ILE A 52 12.13 7.00 13.60
CA ILE A 52 12.94 8.21 13.51
C ILE A 52 12.07 9.45 13.68
N GLY A 53 10.94 9.49 12.97
CA GLY A 53 10.01 10.63 12.99
C GLY A 53 9.44 10.88 14.39
N GLY A 54 9.00 9.82 15.07
CA GLY A 54 8.40 9.91 16.41
C GLY A 54 9.41 10.29 17.50
N ILE A 55 10.59 9.66 17.51
CA ILE A 55 11.65 9.99 18.49
C ILE A 55 12.09 11.45 18.34
N LEU A 56 12.27 11.91 17.10
CA LEU A 56 12.67 13.29 16.86
C LEU A 56 11.57 14.31 17.15
N ALA A 57 10.29 13.92 16.97
CA ALA A 57 9.17 14.79 17.30
C ALA A 57 8.87 14.84 18.80
N GLY A 58 9.24 13.81 19.56
CA GLY A 58 9.06 13.72 21.00
C GLY A 58 7.69 13.21 21.44
N PRO A 59 7.52 12.98 22.77
CA PRO A 59 6.33 12.37 23.33
C PRO A 59 5.16 13.35 23.55
N ASP A 60 5.42 14.67 23.59
CA ASP A 60 4.39 15.69 23.84
C ASP A 60 3.57 15.97 22.58
N PRO A 61 2.25 15.70 22.59
CA PRO A 61 1.41 15.94 21.42
C PRO A 61 1.15 17.42 21.12
N ILE A 62 1.31 18.31 22.11
CA ILE A 62 1.04 19.75 21.98
C ILE A 62 2.30 20.50 21.51
N ASN A 63 3.45 20.16 22.08
CA ASN A 63 4.74 20.79 21.80
C ASN A 63 5.68 19.92 20.97
N ALA A 64 5.12 19.04 20.12
CA ALA A 64 5.90 18.16 19.26
C ALA A 64 6.80 18.95 18.30
N ASP A 65 8.09 18.56 18.22
CA ASP A 65 9.03 19.15 17.26
C ASP A 65 8.85 18.52 15.87
N TYR A 66 8.07 19.15 15.00
CA TYR A 66 7.91 18.73 13.62
C TYR A 66 9.04 19.20 12.68
N LYS A 67 9.93 20.06 13.17
CA LYS A 67 11.06 20.59 12.39
C LYS A 67 12.18 19.56 12.28
N SER A 68 12.56 18.94 13.40
CA SER A 68 13.65 17.95 13.45
C SER A 68 13.40 16.72 12.57
N PRO A 69 12.22 16.06 12.60
CA PRO A 69 11.92 14.96 11.66
C PRO A 69 11.94 15.41 10.19
N SER A 70 11.47 16.64 9.91
CA SER A 70 11.46 17.16 8.54
C SER A 70 12.89 17.40 8.01
N LEU A 71 13.79 17.90 8.85
CA LEU A 71 15.20 18.09 8.49
C LEU A 71 15.91 16.73 8.32
N ALA A 72 15.62 15.76 9.18
CA ALA A 72 16.17 14.40 9.04
C ALA A 72 15.72 13.76 7.72
N ALA A 73 14.44 13.88 7.36
CA ALA A 73 13.92 13.40 6.08
C ALA A 73 14.55 14.09 4.88
N ALA A 74 14.77 15.41 4.96
CA ALA A 74 15.48 16.17 3.94
C ALA A 74 16.95 15.71 3.81
N GLY A 75 17.65 15.51 4.92
CA GLY A 75 19.02 15.00 4.94
C GLY A 75 19.14 13.62 4.30
N LEU A 76 18.23 12.69 4.63
CA LEU A 76 18.17 11.36 4.01
C LEU A 76 17.88 11.44 2.51
N SER A 77 17.03 12.37 2.10
CA SER A 77 16.72 12.58 0.67
C SER A 77 17.92 13.14 -0.09
N ILE A 78 18.67 14.06 0.49
CA ILE A 78 19.93 14.59 -0.08
C ILE A 78 20.97 13.47 -0.16
N LEU A 79 21.12 12.66 0.89
CA LEU A 79 22.03 11.52 0.87
C LEU A 79 21.66 10.53 -0.24
N ALA A 80 20.37 10.20 -0.38
CA ALA A 80 19.89 9.33 -1.46
C ALA A 80 20.20 9.93 -2.85
N LEU A 81 20.04 11.25 -3.04
CA LEU A 81 20.39 11.93 -4.28
C LEU A 81 21.89 11.85 -4.56
N ILE A 82 22.74 12.09 -3.58
CA ILE A 82 24.20 11.99 -3.72
C ILE A 82 24.60 10.56 -4.10
N LEU A 83 24.06 9.56 -3.40
CA LEU A 83 24.33 8.16 -3.71
C LEU A 83 23.85 7.79 -5.13
N ALA A 84 22.69 8.28 -5.54
CA ALA A 84 22.18 8.07 -6.88
C ALA A 84 23.11 8.69 -7.93
N LEU A 85 23.57 9.92 -7.75
CA LEU A 85 24.47 10.61 -8.68
C LEU A 85 25.85 9.94 -8.78
N LEU A 86 26.35 9.36 -7.68
CA LEU A 86 27.66 8.73 -7.63
C LEU A 86 27.66 7.29 -8.15
N PHE A 87 26.61 6.53 -7.90
CA PHE A 87 26.60 5.07 -8.11
C PHE A 87 25.62 4.59 -9.17
N LEU A 88 24.54 5.33 -9.48
CA LEU A 88 23.59 4.92 -10.51
C LEU A 88 24.12 5.32 -11.91
N LYS A 89 24.29 4.28 -12.75
CA LYS A 89 24.61 4.46 -14.16
C LYS A 89 23.32 4.45 -14.97
N GLU A 90 23.30 5.15 -16.11
CA GLU A 90 22.17 5.08 -17.06
C GLU A 90 21.96 3.64 -17.52
N SER A 91 20.74 3.11 -17.31
CA SER A 91 20.40 1.71 -17.63
C SER A 91 19.89 1.54 -19.08
N LEU A 92 19.37 2.60 -19.69
CA LEU A 92 18.73 2.53 -21.00
C LEU A 92 19.64 3.03 -22.11
N PRO A 93 20.05 2.18 -23.08
CA PRO A 93 20.81 2.61 -24.26
C PRO A 93 20.03 3.68 -25.04
N SER A 94 20.75 4.67 -25.61
CA SER A 94 20.16 5.79 -26.36
C SER A 94 19.24 5.36 -27.52
N GLU A 95 19.55 4.23 -28.16
CA GLU A 95 18.75 3.66 -29.25
C GLU A 95 17.39 3.10 -28.75
N ALA A 96 17.38 2.45 -27.58
CA ALA A 96 16.16 1.94 -26.98
C ALA A 96 15.23 3.08 -26.50
N ARG A 97 15.81 4.18 -26.02
CA ARG A 97 15.09 5.38 -25.61
C ARG A 97 14.32 6.02 -26.79
N ASN A 98 14.94 6.11 -27.95
CA ASN A 98 14.32 6.66 -29.16
C ASN A 98 13.17 5.78 -29.69
N ARG A 99 13.29 4.44 -29.58
CA ARG A 99 12.23 3.49 -29.96
C ARG A 99 11.02 3.56 -29.01
N LEU A 100 11.22 3.82 -27.72
CA LEU A 100 10.13 3.93 -26.76
C LEU A 100 9.33 5.24 -26.94
N GLN A 101 9.99 6.33 -27.31
CA GLN A 101 9.31 7.60 -27.62
C GLN A 101 8.36 7.47 -28.81
N SER A 102 8.67 6.64 -29.80
CA SER A 102 7.80 6.44 -30.97
C SER A 102 6.61 5.51 -30.72
N LYS A 103 6.63 4.67 -29.69
CA LYS A 103 5.54 3.71 -29.36
C LYS A 103 4.53 4.22 -28.33
N SER A 104 4.72 5.40 -27.74
CA SER A 104 3.90 5.93 -26.64
C SER A 104 2.55 6.56 -27.07
N ASN A 105 1.85 5.99 -28.06
CA ASN A 105 0.62 6.61 -28.58
C ASN A 105 -0.69 5.94 -28.14
N LYS A 106 -0.68 5.00 -27.18
CA LYS A 106 -1.93 4.47 -26.62
C LYS A 106 -2.32 5.32 -25.40
N SER A 107 -3.44 6.04 -25.50
CA SER A 107 -3.96 6.87 -24.41
C SER A 107 -4.07 6.05 -23.11
N TYR A 108 -3.47 6.55 -22.04
CA TYR A 108 -3.50 5.94 -20.71
C TYR A 108 -4.93 5.70 -20.21
N LEU A 109 -5.88 6.59 -20.56
CA LEU A 109 -7.29 6.45 -20.27
C LEU A 109 -7.94 5.24 -20.96
N ASN A 110 -7.54 4.95 -22.20
CA ASN A 110 -8.03 3.76 -22.91
C ASN A 110 -7.50 2.47 -22.27
N GLN A 111 -6.25 2.45 -21.83
CA GLN A 111 -5.65 1.32 -21.13
C GLN A 111 -6.34 1.07 -19.78
N MET A 112 -6.65 2.15 -19.04
CA MET A 112 -7.39 2.08 -17.78
C MET A 112 -8.80 1.54 -18.00
N ARG A 113 -9.53 2.07 -18.99
CA ARG A 113 -10.87 1.62 -19.35
C ARG A 113 -10.86 0.14 -19.74
N LEU A 114 -9.89 -0.29 -20.52
CA LEU A 114 -9.73 -1.67 -20.98
C LEU A 114 -9.46 -2.62 -19.80
N SER A 115 -8.57 -2.27 -18.88
CA SER A 115 -8.26 -3.07 -17.68
C SER A 115 -9.47 -3.22 -16.76
N LEU A 116 -10.29 -2.17 -16.63
CA LEU A 116 -11.51 -2.18 -15.84
C LEU A 116 -12.67 -2.93 -16.53
N SER A 117 -12.63 -3.09 -17.87
CA SER A 117 -13.65 -3.79 -18.64
C SER A 117 -13.63 -5.31 -18.43
N PHE A 118 -12.51 -5.88 -17.97
CA PHE A 118 -12.45 -7.28 -17.59
C PHE A 118 -13.08 -7.46 -16.19
N PRO A 119 -14.25 -8.16 -16.07
CA PRO A 119 -15.04 -8.19 -14.83
C PRO A 119 -14.24 -8.65 -13.61
N HIS A 120 -13.34 -9.62 -13.79
CA HIS A 120 -12.53 -10.15 -12.69
C HIS A 120 -11.39 -9.22 -12.27
N LEU A 121 -10.76 -8.52 -13.22
CA LEU A 121 -9.69 -7.57 -12.95
C LEU A 121 -10.24 -6.29 -12.34
N GLY A 122 -11.30 -5.73 -12.92
CA GLY A 122 -11.99 -4.55 -12.39
C GLY A 122 -12.44 -4.76 -10.94
N PHE A 123 -12.98 -5.95 -10.64
CA PHE A 123 -13.36 -6.31 -9.28
C PHE A 123 -12.16 -6.34 -8.31
N LEU A 124 -11.05 -7.01 -8.66
CA LEU A 124 -9.86 -7.07 -7.81
C LEU A 124 -9.21 -5.69 -7.63
N ILE A 125 -9.19 -4.86 -8.67
CA ILE A 125 -8.71 -3.47 -8.59
C ILE A 125 -9.60 -2.66 -7.64
N SER A 126 -10.93 -2.84 -7.70
CA SER A 126 -11.86 -2.18 -6.77
C SER A 126 -11.66 -2.63 -5.32
N ILE A 127 -11.41 -3.91 -5.08
CA ILE A 127 -11.06 -4.43 -3.75
C ILE A 127 -9.74 -3.82 -3.26
N SER A 128 -8.73 -3.73 -4.12
CA SER A 128 -7.46 -3.07 -3.80
C SER A 128 -7.65 -1.59 -3.45
N PHE A 129 -8.50 -0.88 -4.21
CA PHE A 129 -8.86 0.51 -3.94
C PHE A 129 -9.53 0.66 -2.57
N LEU A 130 -10.58 -0.12 -2.28
CA LEU A 130 -11.31 -0.06 -1.00
C LEU A 130 -10.41 -0.38 0.19
N THR A 131 -9.59 -1.43 0.09
CA THR A 131 -8.63 -1.78 1.14
C THR A 131 -7.63 -0.66 1.39
N THR A 132 -7.16 0.00 0.33
CA THR A 132 -6.22 1.13 0.44
C THR A 132 -6.91 2.38 1.00
N VAL A 133 -8.18 2.65 0.66
CA VAL A 133 -8.98 3.74 1.27
C VAL A 133 -9.05 3.54 2.79
N VAL A 134 -9.40 2.34 3.23
CA VAL A 134 -9.45 2.02 4.67
C VAL A 134 -8.10 2.23 5.33
N PHE A 135 -7.04 1.63 4.78
CA PHE A 135 -5.70 1.73 5.35
C PHE A 135 -5.22 3.18 5.45
N SER A 136 -5.31 3.95 4.37
CA SER A 136 -4.83 5.34 4.35
C SER A 136 -5.69 6.28 5.22
N GLY A 137 -6.98 5.99 5.32
CA GLY A 137 -7.87 6.68 6.26
C GLY A 137 -7.49 6.43 7.72
N LEU A 138 -7.21 5.16 8.06
CA LEU A 138 -6.74 4.78 9.39
C LEU A 138 -5.37 5.36 9.71
N GLU A 139 -4.43 5.34 8.77
CA GLU A 139 -3.09 5.89 8.95
C GLU A 139 -3.12 7.36 9.44
N VAL A 140 -4.08 8.15 8.94
CA VAL A 140 -4.23 9.56 9.32
C VAL A 140 -5.09 9.75 10.56
N SER A 141 -6.19 9.00 10.70
CA SER A 141 -7.11 9.17 11.83
C SER A 141 -6.64 8.52 13.12
N PHE A 142 -5.80 7.48 13.04
CA PHE A 142 -5.32 6.74 14.20
C PHE A 142 -4.51 7.61 15.20
N PRO A 143 -3.52 8.43 14.78
CA PRO A 143 -2.82 9.30 15.72
C PRO A 143 -3.72 10.34 16.38
N LEU A 144 -4.73 10.83 15.67
CA LEU A 144 -5.72 11.75 16.23
C LEU A 144 -6.61 11.06 17.27
N TRP A 145 -6.95 9.80 17.00
CA TRP A 145 -7.74 8.98 17.92
C TRP A 145 -6.96 8.64 19.19
N THR A 146 -5.71 8.16 19.06
CA THR A 146 -4.86 7.83 20.22
C THR A 146 -4.55 9.04 21.07
N HIS A 147 -4.42 10.22 20.45
CA HIS A 147 -4.30 11.47 21.20
C HIS A 147 -5.55 11.74 22.06
N ARG A 148 -6.75 11.59 21.48
CA ARG A 148 -8.01 11.79 22.23
C ARG A 148 -8.29 10.70 23.28
N GLN A 149 -7.83 9.48 23.05
CA GLN A 149 -8.13 8.32 23.90
C GLN A 149 -7.11 8.15 25.04
N PHE A 150 -5.82 8.32 24.73
CA PHE A 150 -4.70 8.04 25.64
C PHE A 150 -3.79 9.24 25.89
N GLY A 151 -4.02 10.39 25.25
CA GLY A 151 -3.12 11.54 25.33
C GLY A 151 -1.77 11.32 24.60
N TRP A 152 -1.70 10.34 23.68
CA TRP A 152 -0.45 9.99 23.00
C TRP A 152 0.02 11.07 22.05
N GLY A 153 1.35 11.24 21.99
CA GLY A 153 2.04 12.06 21.02
C GLY A 153 2.63 11.25 19.86
N PRO A 154 3.49 11.88 19.05
CA PRO A 154 4.11 11.24 17.90
C PRO A 154 4.96 10.02 18.25
N GLU A 155 5.69 10.07 19.36
CA GLU A 155 6.63 9.02 19.78
C GLU A 155 5.91 7.70 20.11
N GLN A 156 4.83 7.73 20.90
CA GLN A 156 4.08 6.53 21.27
C GLN A 156 3.42 5.91 20.03
N ASN A 157 2.88 6.73 19.13
CA ASN A 157 2.34 6.26 17.86
C ASN A 157 3.42 5.63 16.98
N ALA A 158 4.63 6.18 16.98
CA ALA A 158 5.76 5.65 16.23
C ALA A 158 6.14 4.23 16.70
N TYR A 159 6.20 3.99 18.01
CA TYR A 159 6.48 2.66 18.56
C TYR A 159 5.42 1.63 18.14
N LEU A 160 4.14 2.02 18.16
CA LEU A 160 3.08 1.11 17.74
C LEU A 160 3.11 0.83 16.23
N PHE A 161 3.36 1.84 15.40
CA PHE A 161 3.53 1.63 13.95
C PHE A 161 4.77 0.80 13.63
N ALA A 162 5.86 0.98 14.36
CA ALA A 162 7.05 0.13 14.23
C ALA A 162 6.73 -1.33 14.57
N PHE A 163 6.01 -1.57 15.67
CA PHE A 163 5.54 -2.91 16.04
C PHE A 163 4.70 -3.55 14.93
N VAL A 164 3.71 -2.83 14.40
CA VAL A 164 2.87 -3.32 13.27
C VAL A 164 3.69 -3.54 12.01
N GLY A 165 4.69 -2.68 11.75
CA GLY A 165 5.61 -2.82 10.62
C GLY A 165 6.47 -4.09 10.73
N VAL A 166 7.04 -4.37 11.90
CA VAL A 166 7.80 -5.60 12.17
C VAL A 166 6.90 -6.83 12.04
N LEU A 167 5.70 -6.79 12.63
CA LEU A 167 4.71 -7.85 12.46
C LEU A 167 4.40 -8.10 10.98
N GLY A 168 4.18 -7.03 10.22
CA GLY A 168 3.94 -7.10 8.78
C GLY A 168 5.09 -7.76 8.02
N ALA A 169 6.32 -7.39 8.34
CA ALA A 169 7.52 -7.99 7.73
C ALA A 169 7.63 -9.50 8.03
N LEU A 170 7.37 -9.90 9.27
CA LEU A 170 7.37 -11.31 9.67
C LEU A 170 6.26 -12.11 8.97
N VAL A 171 5.05 -11.55 8.90
CA VAL A 171 3.92 -12.18 8.22
C VAL A 171 4.18 -12.32 6.71
N GLN A 172 4.61 -11.23 6.06
CA GLN A 172 4.86 -11.24 4.61
C GLN A 172 6.07 -12.11 4.23
N GLY A 173 7.14 -12.06 5.01
CA GLY A 173 8.35 -12.84 4.74
C GLY A 173 8.24 -14.33 5.09
N GLY A 174 7.44 -14.68 6.11
CA GLY A 174 7.35 -16.05 6.61
C GLY A 174 6.03 -16.76 6.32
N LEU A 175 4.90 -16.11 6.55
CA LEU A 175 3.59 -16.77 6.57
C LEU A 175 2.85 -16.72 5.24
N VAL A 176 2.92 -15.61 4.49
CA VAL A 176 2.14 -15.42 3.26
C VAL A 176 2.38 -16.53 2.25
N GLY A 177 3.64 -16.94 2.04
CA GLY A 177 3.97 -18.01 1.10
C GLY A 177 3.39 -19.37 1.50
N LEU A 178 3.40 -19.69 2.79
CA LEU A 178 2.82 -20.92 3.32
C LEU A 178 1.30 -20.92 3.24
N LEU A 179 0.70 -19.83 3.63
CA LEU A 179 -0.77 -19.64 3.62
C LEU A 179 -1.32 -19.62 2.19
N SER A 180 -0.60 -19.00 1.23
CA SER A 180 -0.99 -18.98 -0.18
C SER A 180 -1.02 -20.37 -0.78
N LYS A 181 -0.02 -21.24 -0.45
CA LYS A 181 -0.02 -22.63 -0.88
C LYS A 181 -1.21 -23.42 -0.32
N ARG A 182 -1.63 -23.13 0.92
CA ARG A 182 -2.71 -23.87 1.60
C ARG A 182 -4.10 -23.40 1.23
N TYR A 183 -4.33 -22.09 1.18
CA TYR A 183 -5.67 -21.49 1.02
C TYR A 183 -5.87 -20.81 -0.34
N GLY A 184 -4.81 -20.64 -1.13
CA GLY A 184 -4.80 -19.86 -2.37
C GLY A 184 -4.96 -18.36 -2.13
N GLU A 185 -4.71 -17.55 -3.16
CA GLU A 185 -4.75 -16.09 -3.07
C GLU A 185 -6.13 -15.55 -2.66
N ILE A 186 -7.20 -16.12 -3.23
CA ILE A 186 -8.57 -15.70 -2.90
C ILE A 186 -8.93 -16.03 -1.45
N GLY A 187 -8.47 -17.19 -0.94
CA GLY A 187 -8.61 -17.53 0.47
C GLY A 187 -7.91 -16.55 1.41
N LEU A 188 -6.72 -16.08 1.02
CA LEU A 188 -5.98 -15.07 1.76
C LEU A 188 -6.67 -13.70 1.73
N ILE A 189 -7.25 -13.31 0.61
CA ILE A 189 -8.04 -12.05 0.52
C ILE A 189 -9.23 -12.11 1.49
N ILE A 190 -9.95 -13.22 1.53
CA ILE A 190 -11.08 -13.42 2.44
C ILE A 190 -10.62 -13.37 3.90
N GLN A 191 -9.57 -14.14 4.26
CA GLN A 191 -9.01 -14.16 5.61
C GLN A 191 -8.51 -12.76 6.01
N GLY A 192 -7.77 -12.08 5.14
CA GLY A 192 -7.25 -10.74 5.40
C GLY A 192 -8.35 -9.70 5.57
N ALA A 193 -9.42 -9.75 4.77
CA ALA A 193 -10.56 -8.85 4.91
C ALA A 193 -11.30 -9.08 6.24
N CYS A 194 -11.50 -10.33 6.63
CA CYS A 194 -12.13 -10.70 7.91
C CYS A 194 -11.30 -10.21 9.10
N THR A 195 -10.01 -10.54 9.14
CA THR A 195 -9.13 -10.16 10.26
C THR A 195 -8.90 -8.65 10.33
N LEU A 196 -8.77 -7.96 9.18
CA LEU A 196 -8.68 -6.51 9.14
C LEU A 196 -9.97 -5.86 9.63
N CYS A 197 -11.15 -6.36 9.22
CA CYS A 197 -12.43 -5.90 9.72
C CYS A 197 -12.52 -6.04 11.25
N LEU A 198 -12.18 -7.23 11.78
CA LEU A 198 -12.18 -7.50 13.21
C LEU A 198 -11.21 -6.61 13.98
N GLY A 199 -9.98 -6.47 13.48
CA GLY A 199 -8.98 -5.61 14.15
C GLY A 199 -9.41 -4.14 14.17
N VAL A 200 -9.93 -3.63 13.06
CA VAL A 200 -10.36 -2.22 12.95
C VAL A 200 -11.58 -1.93 13.83
N ILE A 201 -12.58 -2.82 13.87
CA ILE A 201 -13.78 -2.63 14.70
C ILE A 201 -13.47 -2.67 16.19
N LEU A 202 -12.39 -3.35 16.60
CA LEU A 202 -11.98 -3.43 18.00
C LEU A 202 -11.28 -2.16 18.50
N ILE A 203 -10.67 -1.36 17.62
CA ILE A 203 -9.90 -0.16 18.03
C ILE A 203 -10.74 0.81 18.87
N PRO A 204 -11.97 1.21 18.51
CA PRO A 204 -12.80 2.13 19.31
C PRO A 204 -13.08 1.66 20.73
N PHE A 205 -13.05 0.36 20.98
CA PHE A 205 -13.30 -0.24 22.29
C PHE A 205 -12.02 -0.39 23.14
N ALA A 206 -10.87 0.09 22.64
CA ALA A 206 -9.63 -0.03 23.37
C ALA A 206 -9.56 1.03 24.51
N GLU A 207 -9.81 0.59 25.73
CA GLU A 207 -9.63 1.38 26.96
C GLU A 207 -8.22 1.20 27.55
N THR A 208 -7.51 0.13 27.17
CA THR A 208 -6.16 -0.18 27.62
C THR A 208 -5.19 -0.32 26.44
N ILE A 209 -3.91 -0.02 26.70
CA ILE A 209 -2.84 -0.18 25.70
C ILE A 209 -2.73 -1.64 25.25
N THR A 210 -2.88 -2.59 26.18
CA THR A 210 -2.83 -4.03 25.85
C THR A 210 -3.92 -4.42 24.87
N PHE A 211 -5.16 -3.95 25.08
CA PHE A 211 -6.26 -4.23 24.15
C PHE A 211 -6.02 -3.58 22.79
N LEU A 212 -5.49 -2.34 22.77
CA LEU A 212 -5.12 -1.65 21.53
C LEU A 212 -4.06 -2.43 20.74
N VAL A 213 -3.02 -2.93 21.42
CA VAL A 213 -1.96 -3.75 20.79
C VAL A 213 -2.54 -5.03 20.18
N ILE A 214 -3.48 -5.69 20.87
CA ILE A 214 -4.19 -6.87 20.35
C ILE A 214 -4.99 -6.50 19.09
N ALA A 215 -5.79 -5.44 19.15
CA ALA A 215 -6.59 -4.97 18.00
C ALA A 215 -5.70 -4.63 16.79
N MET A 216 -4.59 -3.93 17.03
CA MET A 216 -3.61 -3.57 16.01
C MET A 216 -2.84 -4.78 15.47
N THR A 217 -2.59 -5.80 16.29
CA THR A 217 -2.00 -7.06 15.85
C THR A 217 -2.92 -7.79 14.87
N ILE A 218 -4.21 -7.86 15.18
CA ILE A 218 -5.22 -8.49 14.32
C ILE A 218 -5.38 -7.70 13.02
N ALA A 219 -5.47 -6.36 13.08
CA ALA A 219 -5.58 -5.51 11.91
C ALA A 219 -4.32 -5.57 11.05
N GLY A 220 -3.13 -5.48 11.66
CA GLY A 220 -1.84 -5.56 10.99
C GLY A 220 -1.60 -6.89 10.30
N TYR A 221 -1.97 -8.01 10.92
CA TYR A 221 -1.96 -9.32 10.29
C TYR A 221 -2.85 -9.34 9.04
N GLY A 222 -4.11 -8.87 9.17
CA GLY A 222 -5.05 -8.83 8.05
C GLY A 222 -4.54 -8.02 6.88
N PHE A 223 -4.03 -6.82 7.13
CA PHE A 223 -3.45 -5.96 6.09
C PHE A 223 -2.23 -6.60 5.43
N SER A 224 -1.38 -7.27 6.21
CA SER A 224 -0.14 -7.88 5.72
C SER A 224 -0.37 -9.05 4.77
N ILE A 225 -1.49 -9.76 4.88
CA ILE A 225 -1.82 -10.87 3.97
C ILE A 225 -2.69 -10.44 2.78
N ILE A 226 -3.61 -9.46 2.95
CA ILE A 226 -4.56 -9.10 1.89
C ILE A 226 -3.87 -8.40 0.71
N SER A 227 -2.94 -7.49 0.97
CA SER A 227 -2.26 -6.70 -0.06
C SER A 227 -1.45 -7.56 -1.04
N PRO A 228 -0.52 -8.43 -0.60
CA PRO A 228 0.19 -9.32 -1.52
C PRO A 228 -0.73 -10.32 -2.21
N ALA A 229 -1.79 -10.80 -1.54
CA ALA A 229 -2.74 -11.73 -2.13
C ALA A 229 -3.54 -11.11 -3.29
N ILE A 230 -3.97 -9.86 -3.17
CA ILE A 230 -4.64 -9.12 -4.25
C ILE A 230 -3.67 -8.93 -5.43
N ASN A 231 -2.44 -8.47 -5.17
CA ASN A 231 -1.44 -8.25 -6.21
C ASN A 231 -1.10 -9.55 -6.96
N SER A 232 -0.92 -10.66 -6.24
CA SER A 232 -0.72 -12.00 -6.82
C SER A 232 -1.92 -12.42 -7.66
N SER A 233 -3.16 -12.26 -7.14
CA SER A 233 -4.39 -12.61 -7.86
C SER A 233 -4.55 -11.82 -9.16
N ILE A 234 -4.19 -10.54 -9.19
CA ILE A 234 -4.22 -9.71 -10.40
C ILE A 234 -3.16 -10.21 -11.39
N SER A 235 -1.92 -10.40 -10.92
CA SER A 235 -0.81 -10.85 -11.76
C SER A 235 -1.06 -12.21 -12.42
N LEU A 236 -1.65 -13.16 -11.70
CA LEU A 236 -1.97 -14.51 -12.22
C LEU A 236 -3.09 -14.53 -13.27
N LYS A 237 -3.88 -13.45 -13.39
CA LYS A 237 -5.00 -13.35 -14.34
C LYS A 237 -4.66 -12.56 -15.60
N VAL A 238 -3.44 -12.09 -15.72
CA VAL A 238 -2.99 -11.24 -16.81
C VAL A 238 -1.80 -11.92 -17.51
N ASP A 239 -1.79 -11.89 -18.84
CA ASP A 239 -0.66 -12.36 -19.65
C ASP A 239 0.59 -11.49 -19.41
N ALA A 240 1.77 -12.05 -19.67
CA ALA A 240 3.05 -11.39 -19.41
C ALA A 240 3.20 -10.04 -20.14
N GLY A 241 2.61 -9.91 -21.35
CA GLY A 241 2.67 -8.68 -22.13
C GLY A 241 1.84 -7.53 -21.55
N SER A 242 0.75 -7.84 -20.83
CA SER A 242 -0.19 -6.85 -20.26
C SER A 242 0.01 -6.59 -18.77
N GLN A 243 0.87 -7.36 -18.11
CA GLN A 243 1.10 -7.28 -16.65
C GLN A 243 1.52 -5.87 -16.21
N GLY A 244 2.47 -5.25 -16.90
CA GLY A 244 2.93 -3.90 -16.56
C GLY A 244 1.82 -2.86 -16.61
N MET A 245 0.96 -2.94 -17.63
CA MET A 245 -0.18 -2.05 -17.80
C MET A 245 -1.21 -2.20 -16.67
N VAL A 246 -1.65 -3.42 -16.41
CA VAL A 246 -2.68 -3.69 -15.37
C VAL A 246 -2.16 -3.34 -13.98
N MET A 247 -0.90 -3.65 -13.66
CA MET A 247 -0.28 -3.26 -12.41
C MET A 247 -0.13 -1.73 -12.30
N GLY A 248 0.13 -1.03 -13.40
CA GLY A 248 0.12 0.43 -13.46
C GLY A 248 -1.25 1.03 -13.14
N VAL A 249 -2.33 0.48 -13.73
CA VAL A 249 -3.72 0.89 -13.43
C VAL A 249 -4.06 0.61 -11.95
N THR A 250 -3.68 -0.55 -11.44
CA THR A 250 -3.87 -0.90 -10.02
C THR A 250 -3.16 0.10 -9.10
N ARG A 251 -1.92 0.46 -9.41
CA ARG A 251 -1.15 1.47 -8.65
C ARG A 251 -1.79 2.85 -8.69
N SER A 252 -2.32 3.26 -9.85
CA SER A 252 -3.05 4.53 -9.98
C SER A 252 -4.31 4.55 -9.12
N ALA A 253 -5.08 3.46 -9.12
CA ALA A 253 -6.24 3.31 -8.25
C ALA A 253 -5.86 3.40 -6.76
N MET A 254 -4.79 2.72 -6.33
CA MET A 254 -4.28 2.80 -4.96
C MET A 254 -3.80 4.20 -4.59
N THR A 255 -3.17 4.93 -5.53
CA THR A 255 -2.75 6.32 -5.30
C THR A 255 -3.96 7.23 -5.10
N LEU A 256 -5.01 7.06 -5.91
CA LEU A 256 -6.27 7.78 -5.72
C LEU A 256 -6.92 7.43 -4.36
N ALA A 257 -6.90 6.17 -3.96
CA ALA A 257 -7.39 5.74 -2.66
C ALA A 257 -6.67 6.41 -1.48
N ARG A 258 -5.36 6.65 -1.61
CA ARG A 258 -4.55 7.40 -0.62
C ARG A 258 -4.91 8.88 -0.53
N VAL A 259 -5.56 9.44 -1.53
CA VAL A 259 -6.14 10.79 -1.47
C VAL A 259 -7.53 10.76 -0.83
N VAL A 260 -8.36 9.84 -1.28
CA VAL A 260 -9.78 9.73 -0.86
C VAL A 260 -9.91 9.27 0.60
N GLY A 261 -9.11 8.30 1.03
CA GLY A 261 -9.17 7.72 2.38
C GLY A 261 -9.03 8.74 3.50
N PRO A 262 -7.92 9.51 3.55
CA PRO A 262 -7.73 10.57 4.57
C PRO A 262 -8.83 11.62 4.58
N VAL A 263 -9.35 12.02 3.41
CA VAL A 263 -10.42 13.02 3.32
C VAL A 263 -11.70 12.48 3.95
N ILE A 264 -12.11 11.26 3.58
CA ILE A 264 -13.30 10.61 4.16
C ILE A 264 -13.13 10.42 5.67
N ALA A 265 -11.99 9.86 6.09
CA ALA A 265 -11.73 9.61 7.50
C ALA A 265 -11.68 10.91 8.32
N GLY A 266 -11.07 11.98 7.79
CA GLY A 266 -11.02 13.28 8.44
C GLY A 266 -12.39 13.93 8.59
N VAL A 267 -13.23 13.88 7.55
CA VAL A 267 -14.63 14.38 7.61
C VAL A 267 -15.43 13.58 8.63
N MET A 268 -15.32 12.24 8.62
CA MET A 268 -16.02 11.39 9.60
C MET A 268 -15.57 11.69 11.03
N PHE A 269 -14.27 11.84 11.24
CA PHE A 269 -13.71 12.16 12.55
C PHE A 269 -14.21 13.51 13.08
N ALA A 270 -14.31 14.52 12.21
CA ALA A 270 -14.74 15.87 12.58
C ALA A 270 -16.26 15.96 12.78
N ALA A 271 -17.05 15.33 11.91
CA ALA A 271 -18.50 15.47 11.89
C ALA A 271 -19.21 14.52 12.88
N PHE A 272 -18.72 13.29 13.03
CA PHE A 272 -19.41 12.25 13.80
C PHE A 272 -18.64 11.80 15.07
N GLY A 273 -17.34 12.13 15.16
CA GLY A 273 -16.51 11.82 16.33
C GLY A 273 -15.39 10.86 16.04
N LYS A 274 -14.52 10.66 17.04
CA LYS A 274 -13.23 9.98 16.91
C LYS A 274 -13.33 8.52 16.43
N ASP A 275 -14.40 7.83 16.70
CA ASP A 275 -14.56 6.38 16.48
C ASP A 275 -15.13 6.05 15.09
N TRP A 276 -15.80 7.00 14.44
CA TRP A 276 -16.50 6.79 13.17
C TRP A 276 -15.62 6.36 12.00
N PRO A 277 -14.38 6.86 11.83
CA PRO A 277 -13.49 6.36 10.77
C PRO A 277 -13.24 4.85 10.86
N PHE A 278 -13.17 4.31 12.10
CA PHE A 278 -12.95 2.89 12.33
C PHE A 278 -14.21 2.07 12.04
N TYR A 279 -15.39 2.54 12.43
CA TYR A 279 -16.66 1.87 12.10
C TYR A 279 -16.88 1.83 10.58
N ALA A 280 -16.61 2.94 9.88
CA ALA A 280 -16.71 2.99 8.43
C ALA A 280 -15.68 2.07 7.76
N GLY A 281 -14.43 2.08 8.23
CA GLY A 281 -13.38 1.20 7.74
C GLY A 281 -13.75 -0.29 7.92
N ALA A 282 -14.25 -0.66 9.09
CA ALA A 282 -14.71 -2.02 9.38
C ALA A 282 -15.89 -2.40 8.48
N THR A 283 -16.86 -1.50 8.26
CA THR A 283 -18.00 -1.73 7.35
C THR A 283 -17.54 -1.98 5.93
N ILE A 284 -16.58 -1.18 5.41
CA ILE A 284 -16.01 -1.38 4.08
C ILE A 284 -15.31 -2.74 4.02
N MET A 285 -14.55 -3.14 5.04
CA MET A 285 -13.84 -4.43 5.06
C MET A 285 -14.80 -5.61 5.19
N ALA A 286 -15.91 -5.48 5.93
CA ALA A 286 -16.97 -6.47 5.99
C ALA A 286 -17.64 -6.64 4.61
N LEU A 287 -17.88 -5.55 3.89
CA LEU A 287 -18.38 -5.58 2.52
C LEU A 287 -17.38 -6.27 1.58
N VAL A 288 -16.10 -5.97 1.67
CA VAL A 288 -15.04 -6.64 0.91
C VAL A 288 -15.04 -8.14 1.20
N PHE A 289 -15.06 -8.53 2.48
CA PHE A 289 -15.15 -9.93 2.91
C PHE A 289 -16.36 -10.64 2.26
N LEU A 290 -17.53 -10.04 2.33
CA LEU A 290 -18.78 -10.61 1.78
C LEU A 290 -18.70 -10.75 0.26
N LEU A 291 -18.31 -9.66 -0.45
CA LEU A 291 -18.24 -9.65 -1.91
C LEU A 291 -17.22 -10.66 -2.46
N VAL A 292 -16.05 -10.79 -1.84
CA VAL A 292 -15.03 -11.76 -2.26
C VAL A 292 -15.49 -13.18 -1.96
N SER A 293 -16.13 -13.41 -0.80
CA SER A 293 -16.67 -14.73 -0.41
C SER A 293 -17.74 -15.21 -1.37
N LEU A 294 -18.68 -14.34 -1.76
CA LEU A 294 -19.75 -14.65 -2.71
C LEU A 294 -19.21 -14.93 -4.12
N ARG A 295 -18.15 -14.22 -4.53
CA ARG A 295 -17.54 -14.39 -5.86
C ARG A 295 -16.39 -15.41 -5.90
N LYS A 296 -16.08 -16.08 -4.79
CA LYS A 296 -14.99 -17.05 -4.68
C LYS A 296 -14.99 -18.09 -5.80
N PRO A 297 -16.11 -18.77 -6.15
CA PRO A 297 -16.11 -19.78 -7.22
C PRO A 297 -15.71 -19.18 -8.57
N LEU A 298 -16.26 -18.01 -8.92
CA LEU A 298 -15.98 -17.29 -10.17
C LEU A 298 -14.53 -16.82 -10.25
N LEU A 299 -13.98 -16.34 -9.13
CA LEU A 299 -12.60 -15.87 -9.06
C LEU A 299 -11.58 -16.99 -9.17
N ILE A 300 -11.91 -18.19 -8.73
CA ILE A 300 -11.07 -19.38 -8.84
C ILE A 300 -11.15 -19.96 -10.25
N SER A 301 -12.34 -20.04 -10.86
CA SER A 301 -12.54 -20.60 -12.20
C SER A 301 -11.90 -19.74 -13.30
N ALA A 302 -11.83 -18.43 -13.11
CA ALA A 302 -11.21 -17.48 -14.05
C ALA A 302 -9.66 -17.54 -14.10
N ARG A 303 -9.09 -18.75 -14.02
CA ARG A 303 -7.62 -18.98 -14.01
C ARG A 303 -6.96 -18.87 -15.39
N LYS A 304 -7.74 -18.81 -16.48
CA LYS A 304 -7.19 -18.58 -17.83
C LYS A 304 -6.95 -17.08 -18.04
N PRO A 305 -5.75 -16.68 -18.48
CA PRO A 305 -5.55 -15.30 -18.89
C PRO A 305 -6.55 -14.93 -20.00
N PRO A 306 -7.10 -13.70 -19.98
CA PRO A 306 -7.89 -13.21 -21.11
C PRO A 306 -7.01 -13.17 -22.37
N PRO A 307 -7.64 -13.21 -23.58
CA PRO A 307 -6.88 -13.07 -24.82
C PRO A 307 -6.07 -11.78 -24.79
N PRO A 308 -4.88 -11.75 -25.43
CA PRO A 308 -4.02 -10.58 -25.41
C PRO A 308 -4.77 -9.36 -25.95
N LEU A 309 -4.55 -8.22 -25.27
CA LEU A 309 -5.29 -6.95 -25.49
C LEU A 309 -5.13 -6.34 -26.87
N ASP A 310 -4.19 -6.85 -27.68
CA ASP A 310 -3.93 -6.49 -29.06
C ASP A 310 -4.83 -7.24 -30.08
N GLN A 311 -5.62 -8.22 -29.60
CA GLN A 311 -6.59 -8.98 -30.41
C GLN A 311 -8.05 -8.54 -30.20
N ILE A 312 -8.28 -7.50 -29.39
CA ILE A 312 -9.56 -6.86 -29.16
C ILE A 312 -9.56 -5.45 -29.76
#